data_3b869632f5e632ea87577198d276805a
#
_entry.id   3b869632f5e632ea87577198d276805a
#
_cell.length_a   1.000
_cell.length_b   1.000
_cell.length_c   1.000
_cell.angle_alpha   90.00
_cell.angle_beta   90.00
_cell.angle_gamma   90.00
#
_symmetry.space_group_name_H-M   'P 1'
#
loop_
_entity.id
_entity.type
_entity.pdbx_description
1 polymer ?
#
loop_
_entity_poly.entity_id
_entity_poly.type
_entity_poly.pdbx_seq_one_letter_code
_entity_poly.pdbx_strand_id
1 'polypeptide(L)'
;QPDKLLQALEALTPIMINMGLGAAQQTGNPVIFMPLHKGADGFLSDEQFRKFYWPTLRKVIEGLIEGGCIPFPAAEGGYNTRLEHICDIPKGKTFWMFDETDIVKAKEIVGDTLCIFGNVPSAMLALGTPEDVRDYAKKLINTVGKGGGFIMGNGAFFDHAKPENIKAMVDFTKEYGVYR
;
A
#
# COMPACT_ATOMS: atom_id res chain seq x y z
N GLN A 1 -23.30 4.57 -17.67
CA GLN A 1 -24.04 5.66 -16.96
C GLN A 1 -23.08 6.43 -16.04
N PRO A 2 -22.11 7.18 -16.61
CA PRO A 2 -21.05 7.82 -15.82
C PRO A 2 -21.57 8.77 -14.74
N ASP A 3 -22.58 9.58 -15.05
CA ASP A 3 -23.10 10.56 -14.09
C ASP A 3 -23.78 9.90 -12.88
N LYS A 4 -24.48 8.79 -13.09
CA LYS A 4 -25.06 8.02 -11.99
C LYS A 4 -23.99 7.34 -11.14
N LEU A 5 -22.91 6.89 -11.77
CA LEU A 5 -21.77 6.33 -11.04
C LEU A 5 -21.12 7.39 -10.16
N LEU A 6 -20.87 8.59 -10.69
CA LEU A 6 -20.28 9.68 -9.91
C LEU A 6 -21.19 10.07 -8.72
N GLN A 7 -22.51 10.19 -8.94
CA GLN A 7 -23.46 10.46 -7.85
C GLN A 7 -23.43 9.38 -6.76
N ALA A 8 -23.37 8.10 -7.16
CA ALA A 8 -23.27 6.99 -6.20
C ALA A 8 -21.96 7.01 -5.41
N LEU A 9 -20.83 7.27 -6.08
CA LEU A 9 -19.53 7.37 -5.43
C LEU A 9 -19.48 8.53 -4.42
N GLU A 10 -20.02 9.69 -4.78
CA GLU A 10 -20.10 10.82 -3.84
C GLU A 10 -21.01 10.52 -2.64
N ALA A 11 -22.13 9.84 -2.84
CA ALA A 11 -23.02 9.45 -1.74
C ALA A 11 -22.38 8.39 -0.80
N LEU A 12 -21.56 7.50 -1.33
CA LEU A 12 -20.85 6.46 -0.56
C LEU A 12 -19.64 7.00 0.20
N THR A 13 -19.01 8.06 -0.27
CA THR A 13 -17.79 8.61 0.34
C THR A 13 -17.92 8.88 1.84
N PRO A 14 -18.92 9.65 2.34
CA PRO A 14 -19.06 9.89 3.78
C PRO A 14 -19.38 8.61 4.57
N ILE A 15 -20.05 7.64 3.96
CA ILE A 15 -20.34 6.35 4.60
C ILE A 15 -19.03 5.59 4.85
N MET A 16 -18.15 5.52 3.85
CA MET A 16 -16.87 4.85 3.96
C MET A 16 -15.96 5.51 5.03
N ILE A 17 -15.93 6.85 5.06
CA ILE A 17 -15.18 7.59 6.09
C ILE A 17 -15.73 7.24 7.48
N ASN A 18 -17.04 7.35 7.70
CA ASN A 18 -17.67 7.09 8.99
C ASN A 18 -17.48 5.63 9.45
N MET A 19 -17.50 4.66 8.54
CA MET A 19 -17.21 3.25 8.85
C MET A 19 -15.78 3.09 9.37
N GLY A 20 -14.80 3.70 8.71
CA GLY A 20 -13.41 3.64 9.14
C GLY A 20 -13.19 4.32 10.50
N LEU A 21 -13.73 5.53 10.69
CA LEU A 21 -13.66 6.24 11.98
C LEU A 21 -14.34 5.46 13.12
N GLY A 22 -15.50 4.88 12.84
CA GLY A 22 -16.21 4.04 13.81
C GLY A 22 -15.43 2.78 14.17
N ALA A 23 -14.79 2.11 13.20
CA ALA A 23 -13.94 0.96 13.46
C ALA A 23 -12.71 1.33 14.30
N ALA A 24 -12.05 2.44 13.99
CA ALA A 24 -10.92 2.94 14.79
C ALA A 24 -11.33 3.24 16.24
N GLN A 25 -12.46 3.89 16.43
CA GLN A 25 -12.98 4.21 17.75
C GLN A 25 -13.32 2.96 18.57
N GLN A 26 -13.95 1.96 17.95
CA GLN A 26 -14.34 0.72 18.62
C GLN A 26 -13.15 -0.18 18.99
N THR A 27 -12.14 -0.21 18.15
CA THR A 27 -10.98 -1.10 18.33
C THR A 27 -9.81 -0.43 19.05
N GLY A 28 -9.77 0.89 19.10
CA GLY A 28 -8.61 1.66 19.54
C GLY A 28 -7.43 1.62 18.55
N ASN A 29 -7.60 1.01 17.36
CA ASN A 29 -6.57 0.93 16.34
C ASN A 29 -6.83 1.98 15.25
N PRO A 30 -5.94 2.97 15.07
CA PRO A 30 -6.13 4.01 14.05
C PRO A 30 -5.83 3.54 12.63
N VAL A 31 -5.25 2.36 12.43
CA VAL A 31 -4.89 1.86 11.09
C VAL A 31 -6.12 1.32 10.37
N ILE A 32 -6.44 1.89 9.22
CA ILE A 32 -7.59 1.49 8.39
C ILE A 32 -7.10 0.82 7.12
N PHE A 33 -7.27 -0.50 7.05
CA PHE A 33 -6.96 -1.29 5.87
C PHE A 33 -7.95 -1.03 4.73
N MET A 34 -7.42 -0.76 3.54
CA MET A 34 -8.21 -0.40 2.34
C MET A 34 -7.75 -1.24 1.14
N PRO A 35 -8.44 -2.36 0.80
CA PRO A 35 -8.09 -3.16 -0.37
C PRO A 35 -8.46 -2.44 -1.67
N LEU A 36 -7.50 -2.25 -2.57
CA LEU A 36 -7.66 -1.47 -3.80
C LEU A 36 -7.58 -2.33 -5.07
N HIS A 37 -8.28 -3.46 -5.10
CA HIS A 37 -8.22 -4.42 -6.21
C HIS A 37 -8.56 -3.84 -7.59
N LYS A 38 -9.50 -2.89 -7.65
CA LYS A 38 -10.05 -2.39 -8.92
C LYS A 38 -9.33 -1.14 -9.45
N GLY A 39 -8.37 -0.61 -8.72
CA GLY A 39 -7.55 0.52 -9.16
C GLY A 39 -6.34 0.10 -9.99
N ALA A 40 -5.99 -1.20 -10.00
CA ALA A 40 -4.80 -1.73 -10.66
C ALA A 40 -4.72 -1.39 -12.16
N ASP A 41 -3.48 -1.34 -12.66
CA ASP A 41 -3.19 -1.23 -14.08
C ASP A 41 -3.88 -2.37 -14.86
N GLY A 42 -4.41 -2.05 -16.03
CA GLY A 42 -5.13 -3.02 -16.85
C GLY A 42 -6.59 -3.27 -16.45
N PHE A 43 -7.04 -2.88 -15.25
CA PHE A 43 -8.45 -2.96 -14.88
C PHE A 43 -9.24 -1.72 -15.32
N LEU A 44 -8.72 -0.53 -15.01
CA LEU A 44 -9.25 0.75 -15.46
C LEU A 44 -8.26 1.41 -16.42
N SER A 45 -8.76 2.11 -17.44
CA SER A 45 -7.92 3.04 -18.18
C SER A 45 -7.43 4.17 -17.26
N ASP A 46 -6.38 4.88 -17.65
CA ASP A 46 -5.90 6.03 -16.87
C ASP A 46 -6.98 7.12 -16.74
N GLU A 47 -7.72 7.39 -17.83
CA GLU A 47 -8.85 8.32 -17.81
C GLU A 47 -9.95 7.89 -16.83
N GLN A 48 -10.30 6.59 -16.83
CA GLN A 48 -11.29 6.06 -15.90
C GLN A 48 -10.84 6.13 -14.45
N PHE A 49 -9.57 5.81 -14.18
CA PHE A 49 -8.98 5.93 -12.86
C PHE A 49 -9.07 7.36 -12.34
N ARG A 50 -8.61 8.34 -13.13
CA ARG A 50 -8.64 9.76 -12.78
C ARG A 50 -10.06 10.31 -12.60
N LYS A 51 -11.01 9.83 -13.38
CA LYS A 51 -12.37 10.34 -13.37
C LYS A 51 -13.27 9.70 -12.32
N PHE A 52 -13.19 8.37 -12.16
CA PHE A 52 -14.17 7.62 -11.36
C PHE A 52 -13.57 7.02 -10.09
N TYR A 53 -12.28 6.74 -10.04
CA TYR A 53 -11.69 6.01 -8.93
C TYR A 53 -10.96 6.94 -7.96
N TRP A 54 -9.96 7.66 -8.45
CA TRP A 54 -9.07 8.44 -7.60
C TRP A 54 -9.77 9.57 -6.82
N PRO A 55 -10.66 10.40 -7.41
CA PRO A 55 -11.21 11.57 -6.70
C PRO A 55 -11.97 11.21 -5.43
N THR A 56 -12.75 10.14 -5.45
CA THR A 56 -13.52 9.71 -4.28
C THR A 56 -12.67 8.89 -3.30
N LEU A 57 -11.75 8.05 -3.78
CA LEU A 57 -10.78 7.38 -2.92
C LEU A 57 -9.93 8.39 -2.16
N ARG A 58 -9.43 9.42 -2.83
CA ARG A 58 -8.67 10.51 -2.20
C ARG A 58 -9.48 11.17 -1.08
N LYS A 59 -10.75 11.53 -1.31
CA LYS A 59 -11.63 12.10 -0.28
C LYS A 59 -11.78 11.15 0.93
N VAL A 60 -11.91 9.85 0.71
CA VAL A 60 -11.96 8.86 1.81
C VAL A 60 -10.65 8.86 2.59
N ILE A 61 -9.50 8.82 1.91
CA ILE A 61 -8.19 8.87 2.55
C ILE A 61 -8.03 10.16 3.38
N GLU A 62 -8.33 11.31 2.80
CA GLU A 62 -8.23 12.61 3.47
C GLU A 62 -9.17 12.69 4.68
N GLY A 63 -10.44 12.27 4.56
CA GLY A 63 -11.39 12.26 5.66
C GLY A 63 -10.99 11.31 6.81
N LEU A 64 -10.37 10.18 6.50
CA LEU A 64 -9.81 9.29 7.53
C LEU A 64 -8.61 9.93 8.25
N ILE A 65 -7.73 10.62 7.51
CA ILE A 65 -6.58 11.35 8.08
C ILE A 65 -7.07 12.48 9.00
N GLU A 66 -8.04 13.27 8.56
CA GLU A 66 -8.65 14.35 9.35
C GLU A 66 -9.27 13.83 10.64
N GLY A 67 -9.86 12.64 10.61
CA GLY A 67 -10.39 11.95 11.78
C GLY A 67 -9.33 11.27 12.66
N GLY A 68 -8.04 11.43 12.38
CA GLY A 68 -6.93 10.88 13.18
C GLY A 68 -6.55 9.44 12.86
N CYS A 69 -7.09 8.88 11.77
CA CYS A 69 -6.72 7.54 11.31
C CYS A 69 -5.47 7.54 10.43
N ILE A 70 -4.90 6.36 10.27
CA ILE A 70 -3.77 6.08 9.37
C ILE A 70 -4.27 5.15 8.27
N PRO A 71 -4.63 5.67 7.08
CA PRO A 71 -5.02 4.82 5.96
C PRO A 71 -3.90 3.90 5.51
N PHE A 72 -4.25 2.62 5.30
CA PHE A 72 -3.39 1.58 4.77
C PHE A 72 -3.96 1.02 3.46
N PRO A 73 -3.81 1.72 2.34
CA PRO A 73 -4.18 1.22 1.03
C PRO A 73 -3.31 0.05 0.59
N ALA A 74 -3.94 -1.06 0.22
CA ALA A 74 -3.29 -2.22 -0.37
C ALA A 74 -3.48 -2.18 -1.89
N ALA A 75 -2.45 -1.70 -2.59
CA ALA A 75 -2.39 -1.61 -4.04
C ALA A 75 -2.02 -2.96 -4.66
N GLU A 76 -2.97 -3.89 -4.64
CA GLU A 76 -2.81 -5.23 -5.19
C GLU A 76 -2.78 -5.21 -6.72
N GLY A 77 -1.89 -6.00 -7.32
CA GLY A 77 -1.52 -5.93 -8.72
C GLY A 77 -0.57 -4.76 -9.02
N GLY A 78 -0.48 -4.37 -10.29
CA GLY A 78 0.39 -3.28 -10.71
C GLY A 78 -0.27 -1.91 -10.56
N TYR A 79 0.45 -0.94 -10.02
CA TYR A 79 0.05 0.46 -9.90
C TYR A 79 1.05 1.42 -10.56
N ASN A 80 1.85 0.92 -11.50
CA ASN A 80 2.94 1.70 -12.12
C ASN A 80 2.46 2.97 -12.81
N THR A 81 1.29 2.93 -13.48
CA THR A 81 0.70 4.09 -14.16
C THR A 81 -0.10 5.00 -13.22
N ARG A 82 -0.28 4.60 -11.95
CA ARG A 82 -1.06 5.34 -10.94
C ARG A 82 -0.19 6.16 -10.00
N LEU A 83 1.11 5.91 -9.96
CA LEU A 83 2.02 6.49 -8.96
C LEU A 83 1.96 8.03 -8.91
N GLU A 84 1.93 8.70 -10.06
CA GLU A 84 1.84 10.15 -10.11
C GLU A 84 0.50 10.71 -9.59
N HIS A 85 -0.57 9.92 -9.66
CA HIS A 85 -1.88 10.35 -9.15
C HIS A 85 -1.98 10.19 -7.65
N ILE A 86 -1.50 9.06 -7.12
CA ILE A 86 -1.66 8.73 -5.70
C ILE A 86 -0.74 9.52 -4.75
N CYS A 87 0.20 10.30 -5.26
CA CYS A 87 1.02 11.20 -4.44
C CYS A 87 0.29 12.50 -4.04
N ASP A 88 -0.90 12.78 -4.58
CA ASP A 88 -1.70 13.97 -4.26
C ASP A 88 -2.56 13.77 -2.99
N ILE A 89 -1.89 13.48 -1.86
CA ILE A 89 -2.46 13.27 -0.53
C ILE A 89 -1.58 13.89 0.55
N PRO A 90 -2.06 14.08 1.80
CA PRO A 90 -1.27 14.63 2.89
C PRO A 90 -0.01 13.81 3.19
N LYS A 91 1.15 14.48 3.16
CA LYS A 91 2.48 13.87 3.32
C LYS A 91 2.65 13.19 4.68
N GLY A 92 3.18 11.96 4.66
CA GLY A 92 3.56 11.22 5.86
C GLY A 92 2.38 10.72 6.70
N LYS A 93 1.18 10.67 6.13
CA LYS A 93 -0.04 10.29 6.83
C LYS A 93 -0.58 8.89 6.47
N THR A 94 0.03 8.24 5.48
CA THR A 94 -0.40 6.92 4.99
C THR A 94 0.81 6.02 4.78
N PHE A 95 0.58 4.70 4.79
CA PHE A 95 1.52 3.74 4.24
C PHE A 95 0.80 2.80 3.27
N TRP A 96 1.43 2.52 2.13
CA TRP A 96 0.82 1.79 1.01
C TRP A 96 1.53 0.48 0.78
N MET A 97 0.79 -0.61 0.74
CA MET A 97 1.29 -1.90 0.29
C MET A 97 1.31 -1.92 -1.24
N PHE A 98 2.46 -2.27 -1.80
CA PHE A 98 2.60 -2.52 -3.23
C PHE A 98 2.92 -3.99 -3.48
N ASP A 99 2.26 -4.57 -4.48
CA ASP A 99 2.39 -5.97 -4.89
C ASP A 99 3.26 -6.08 -6.15
N GLU A 100 2.68 -6.02 -7.34
CA GLU A 100 3.38 -6.14 -8.62
C GLU A 100 3.93 -4.80 -9.15
N THR A 101 3.80 -3.75 -8.39
CA THR A 101 4.34 -2.43 -8.74
C THR A 101 5.87 -2.44 -8.63
N ASP A 102 6.56 -1.79 -9.57
CA ASP A 102 7.98 -1.51 -9.44
C ASP A 102 8.21 -0.63 -8.21
N ILE A 103 8.66 -1.26 -7.13
CA ILE A 103 8.79 -0.62 -5.82
C ILE A 103 9.93 0.41 -5.77
N VAL A 104 10.94 0.27 -6.64
CA VAL A 104 12.02 1.25 -6.76
C VAL A 104 11.49 2.52 -7.41
N LYS A 105 10.75 2.36 -8.53
CA LYS A 105 10.05 3.47 -9.17
C LYS A 105 9.01 4.10 -8.25
N ALA A 106 8.28 3.30 -7.46
CA ALA A 106 7.37 3.82 -6.45
C ALA A 106 8.11 4.69 -5.43
N LYS A 107 9.29 4.25 -4.96
CA LYS A 107 10.11 5.06 -4.04
C LYS A 107 10.52 6.40 -4.63
N GLU A 108 10.88 6.43 -5.90
CA GLU A 108 11.28 7.66 -6.60
C GLU A 108 10.11 8.66 -6.74
N ILE A 109 8.90 8.16 -7.03
CA ILE A 109 7.76 9.04 -7.32
C ILE A 109 6.98 9.42 -6.06
N VAL A 110 6.67 8.45 -5.19
CA VAL A 110 5.76 8.66 -4.06
C VAL A 110 6.46 8.62 -2.69
N GLY A 111 7.75 8.27 -2.62
CA GLY A 111 8.47 8.06 -1.37
C GLY A 111 8.60 9.30 -0.49
N ASP A 112 8.45 10.49 -1.04
CA ASP A 112 8.40 11.75 -0.30
C ASP A 112 7.02 12.06 0.29
N THR A 113 5.98 11.38 -0.18
CA THR A 113 4.59 11.61 0.22
C THR A 113 4.08 10.55 1.17
N LEU A 114 4.31 9.28 0.87
CA LEU A 114 3.79 8.15 1.63
C LEU A 114 4.87 7.17 2.04
N CYS A 115 4.61 6.39 3.10
CA CYS A 115 5.47 5.27 3.46
C CYS A 115 5.13 4.06 2.60
N ILE A 116 6.15 3.37 2.10
CA ILE A 116 6.02 2.20 1.24
C ILE A 116 6.11 0.92 2.07
N PHE A 117 5.15 0.02 1.90
CA PHE A 117 5.14 -1.32 2.49
C PHE A 117 5.27 -2.38 1.38
N GLY A 118 6.10 -3.36 1.60
CA GLY A 118 6.26 -4.50 0.69
C GLY A 118 7.72 -4.68 0.27
N ASN A 119 8.01 -5.34 -0.85
CA ASN A 119 7.11 -6.22 -1.62
C ASN A 119 7.81 -7.57 -1.84
N VAL A 120 8.11 -8.28 -0.75
CA VAL A 120 8.65 -9.64 -0.90
C VAL A 120 7.59 -10.51 -1.58
N PRO A 121 7.90 -11.10 -2.75
CA PRO A 121 6.92 -11.87 -3.50
C PRO A 121 6.39 -13.08 -2.71
N SER A 122 5.07 -13.28 -2.70
CA SER A 122 4.44 -14.42 -2.02
C SER A 122 4.97 -15.76 -2.54
N ALA A 123 5.26 -15.85 -3.86
CA ALA A 123 5.88 -17.03 -4.46
C ALA A 123 7.28 -17.32 -3.88
N MET A 124 8.07 -16.28 -3.58
CA MET A 124 9.38 -16.45 -2.93
C MET A 124 9.24 -16.96 -1.51
N LEU A 125 8.24 -16.48 -0.76
CA LEU A 125 7.96 -16.98 0.59
C LEU A 125 7.47 -18.43 0.60
N ALA A 126 6.76 -18.85 -0.45
CA ALA A 126 6.22 -20.20 -0.58
C ALA A 126 7.24 -21.21 -1.14
N LEU A 127 8.00 -20.84 -2.15
CA LEU A 127 8.80 -21.76 -2.96
C LEU A 127 10.32 -21.55 -2.80
N GLY A 128 10.75 -20.33 -2.48
CA GLY A 128 12.16 -19.97 -2.35
C GLY A 128 12.85 -20.60 -1.13
N THR A 129 14.11 -20.22 -0.95
CA THR A 129 14.93 -20.55 0.22
C THR A 129 15.05 -19.37 1.16
N PRO A 130 15.43 -19.57 2.43
CA PRO A 130 15.73 -18.46 3.36
C PRO A 130 16.81 -17.50 2.83
N GLU A 131 17.74 -17.99 2.02
CA GLU A 131 18.81 -17.17 1.42
C GLU A 131 18.27 -16.26 0.33
N ASP A 132 17.41 -16.77 -0.56
CA ASP A 132 16.73 -15.96 -1.58
C ASP A 132 15.95 -14.80 -0.94
N VAL A 133 15.26 -15.09 0.16
CA VAL A 133 14.51 -14.10 0.92
C VAL A 133 15.41 -13.04 1.54
N ARG A 134 16.55 -13.42 2.14
CA ARG A 134 17.52 -12.48 2.71
C ARG A 134 18.12 -11.57 1.63
N ASP A 135 18.48 -12.14 0.49
CA ASP A 135 19.06 -11.38 -0.62
C ASP A 135 18.07 -10.37 -1.18
N TYR A 136 16.81 -10.79 -1.32
CA TYR A 136 15.76 -9.88 -1.76
C TYR A 136 15.47 -8.78 -0.72
N ALA A 137 15.37 -9.13 0.55
CA ALA A 137 15.20 -8.17 1.65
C ALA A 137 16.37 -7.17 1.70
N LYS A 138 17.61 -7.64 1.52
CA LYS A 138 18.80 -6.79 1.44
C LYS A 138 18.72 -5.79 0.29
N LYS A 139 18.26 -6.25 -0.89
CA LYS A 139 18.03 -5.38 -2.04
C LYS A 139 17.02 -4.29 -1.70
N LEU A 140 15.89 -4.65 -1.11
CA LEU A 140 14.84 -3.69 -0.74
C LEU A 140 15.35 -2.65 0.27
N ILE A 141 16.05 -3.09 1.33
CA ILE A 141 16.61 -2.18 2.34
C ILE A 141 17.60 -1.20 1.71
N ASN A 142 18.48 -1.69 0.82
CA ASN A 142 19.51 -0.88 0.18
C ASN A 142 18.98 0.07 -0.92
N THR A 143 17.78 -0.15 -1.43
CA THR A 143 17.17 0.68 -2.47
C THR A 143 16.00 1.50 -1.90
N VAL A 144 14.93 0.84 -1.52
CA VAL A 144 13.67 1.47 -1.07
C VAL A 144 13.78 1.98 0.37
N GLY A 145 14.55 1.30 1.21
CA GLY A 145 14.75 1.65 2.63
C GLY A 145 15.60 2.89 2.85
N LYS A 146 16.39 3.31 1.87
CA LYS A 146 17.24 4.52 1.99
C LYS A 146 16.41 5.76 2.32
N GLY A 147 16.82 6.48 3.37
CA GLY A 147 16.16 7.71 3.80
C GLY A 147 14.86 7.49 4.57
N GLY A 148 14.51 6.26 4.91
CA GLY A 148 13.29 5.94 5.66
C GLY A 148 12.02 5.83 4.80
N GLY A 149 10.86 5.84 5.46
CA GLY A 149 9.56 5.71 4.77
C GLY A 149 9.35 4.36 4.10
N PHE A 150 9.91 3.29 4.68
CA PHE A 150 9.78 1.92 4.18
C PHE A 150 9.48 0.94 5.31
N ILE A 151 8.54 0.04 5.07
CA ILE A 151 8.19 -1.07 5.95
C ILE A 151 8.39 -2.36 5.16
N MET A 152 9.28 -3.23 5.64
CA MET A 152 9.48 -4.55 5.06
C MET A 152 8.25 -5.42 5.25
N GLY A 153 7.77 -6.01 4.17
CA GLY A 153 6.65 -6.93 4.19
C GLY A 153 6.49 -7.69 2.88
N ASN A 154 5.47 -8.53 2.83
CA ASN A 154 5.05 -9.20 1.60
C ASN A 154 4.33 -8.23 0.66
N GLY A 155 4.33 -8.52 -0.63
CA GLY A 155 3.66 -7.69 -1.64
C GLY A 155 2.15 -7.91 -1.71
N ALA A 156 1.70 -9.15 -1.47
CA ALA A 156 0.31 -9.55 -1.49
C ALA A 156 0.01 -10.54 -0.37
N PHE A 157 -1.26 -10.79 -0.11
CA PHE A 157 -1.65 -11.88 0.80
C PHE A 157 -1.12 -13.23 0.28
N PHE A 158 -0.75 -14.09 1.20
CA PHE A 158 -0.29 -15.44 0.86
C PHE A 158 -1.06 -16.49 1.68
N ASP A 159 -1.50 -17.55 1.00
CA ASP A 159 -2.16 -18.69 1.64
C ASP A 159 -1.15 -19.67 2.22
N HIS A 160 -0.01 -19.82 1.51
CA HIS A 160 1.06 -20.73 1.88
C HIS A 160 2.40 -20.01 1.83
N ALA A 161 3.13 -20.06 2.95
CA ALA A 161 4.51 -19.63 3.03
C ALA A 161 5.26 -20.59 3.95
N LYS A 162 6.53 -20.84 3.66
CA LYS A 162 7.39 -21.63 4.54
C LYS A 162 7.72 -20.79 5.79
N PRO A 163 7.50 -21.30 7.01
CA PRO A 163 7.80 -20.56 8.24
C PRO A 163 9.25 -20.05 8.32
N GLU A 164 10.20 -20.85 7.81
CA GLU A 164 11.61 -20.48 7.75
C GLU A 164 11.87 -19.28 6.84
N ASN A 165 11.11 -19.10 5.77
CA ASN A 165 11.22 -17.97 4.85
C ASN A 165 10.66 -16.70 5.50
N ILE A 166 9.51 -16.78 6.17
CA ILE A 166 8.97 -15.67 6.95
C ILE A 166 9.95 -15.24 8.04
N LYS A 167 10.50 -16.23 8.78
CA LYS A 167 11.49 -15.99 9.83
C LYS A 167 12.74 -15.32 9.26
N ALA A 168 13.24 -15.78 8.12
CA ALA A 168 14.39 -15.18 7.44
C ALA A 168 14.15 -13.72 7.07
N MET A 169 12.96 -13.38 6.52
CA MET A 169 12.59 -12.01 6.20
C MET A 169 12.61 -11.13 7.45
N VAL A 170 11.94 -11.57 8.52
CA VAL A 170 11.79 -10.77 9.75
C VAL A 170 13.12 -10.59 10.49
N ASP A 171 13.85 -11.67 10.69
CA ASP A 171 15.12 -11.63 11.44
C ASP A 171 16.18 -10.83 10.68
N PHE A 172 16.34 -11.07 9.39
CA PHE A 172 17.28 -10.31 8.57
C PHE A 172 16.93 -8.82 8.54
N THR A 173 15.65 -8.47 8.46
CA THR A 173 15.23 -7.06 8.51
C THR A 173 15.61 -6.40 9.83
N LYS A 174 15.45 -7.10 10.96
CA LYS A 174 15.82 -6.59 12.28
C LYS A 174 17.33 -6.39 12.44
N GLU A 175 18.13 -7.28 11.86
CA GLU A 175 19.59 -7.21 11.95
C GLU A 175 20.17 -6.17 10.99
N TYR A 176 19.74 -6.22 9.74
CA TYR A 176 20.34 -5.44 8.64
C TYR A 176 19.65 -4.10 8.40
N GLY A 177 18.36 -4.00 8.67
CA GLY A 177 17.51 -2.83 8.37
C GLY A 177 17.53 -1.73 9.44
N VAL A 178 18.53 -1.69 10.29
CA VAL A 178 18.65 -0.66 11.34
C VAL A 178 19.09 0.65 10.72
N TYR A 179 18.26 1.67 10.85
CA TYR A 179 18.61 3.05 10.47
C TYR A 179 19.68 3.59 11.41
N ARG A 180 20.74 4.13 10.84
CA ARG A 180 21.87 4.73 11.56
C ARG A 180 21.95 6.20 11.24
#